data_8a5b5fd095cafc5ac0be7e0034cb00be
#
_entry.id   8a5b5fd095cafc5ac0be7e0034cb00be
#
_cell.length_a   1.000
_cell.length_b   1.000
_cell.length_c   1.000
_cell.angle_alpha   90.00
_cell.angle_beta   90.00
_cell.angle_gamma   90.00
#
_symmetry.space_group_name_H-M   'P 1'
#
loop_
_entity.id
_entity.type
_entity.pdbx_description
1 polymer ?
#
loop_
_entity_poly.entity_id
_entity_poly.type
_entity_poly.pdbx_seq_one_letter_code
_entity_poly.pdbx_strand_id
1 'polypeptide(L)'
;MDITPVDLDSDLALRAAYDVERRAMLVGREDLPHWSWPEMASSWRHDDVGEKKVLLGGWEDGRMVATGGLVGGLLDNTEKCWLGVCVDPDHQGRGLGRQLLEAVERLAVDDGRTVLLAETKLPFDQVTSHRNRRFAEEAGYSFSNVEVVRHLALPVATSALERWAAQAAVEHEGYRIETFRDRVPDDLLDSLAAIYGQLSVDAPTGEVDWEEEVVTPERLRDQEDMLVSSGRRVHCTLALAPDGSVAAYSTIAVPPAGGRTDASQWGTFVGREHRGRRLGLATKAANLRSVQEAHPEIRRVVTQNAEANDWMVAINEQMGFEPVEASVELVKRV
;
A
#
# COMPACT_ATOMS: atom_id res chain seq x y z
N MET A 1 6.28 15.48 -26.80
CA MET A 1 6.91 14.99 -25.56
C MET A 1 7.71 13.74 -25.89
N ASP A 2 9.00 13.71 -25.51
CA ASP A 2 9.84 12.52 -25.67
C ASP A 2 9.60 11.59 -24.46
N ILE A 3 9.33 10.31 -24.71
CA ILE A 3 9.06 9.33 -23.64
C ILE A 3 10.21 8.33 -23.63
N THR A 4 10.90 8.24 -22.48
CA THR A 4 12.06 7.35 -22.31
C THR A 4 12.02 6.65 -20.96
N PRO A 5 12.63 5.46 -20.81
CA PRO A 5 12.85 4.86 -19.50
C PRO A 5 13.61 5.80 -18.57
N VAL A 6 13.23 5.84 -17.31
CA VAL A 6 13.96 6.55 -16.26
C VAL A 6 15.12 5.67 -15.81
N ASP A 7 16.32 6.23 -15.83
CA ASP A 7 17.49 5.59 -15.22
C ASP A 7 17.33 5.61 -13.69
N LEU A 8 17.03 4.45 -13.10
CA LEU A 8 16.79 4.31 -11.67
C LEU A 8 18.06 4.49 -10.82
N ASP A 9 19.25 4.31 -11.41
CA ASP A 9 20.53 4.54 -10.73
C ASP A 9 20.89 6.03 -10.70
N SER A 10 20.30 6.83 -11.59
CA SER A 10 20.48 8.27 -11.63
C SER A 10 19.58 8.99 -10.63
N ASP A 11 20.15 9.50 -9.54
CA ASP A 11 19.43 10.34 -8.57
C ASP A 11 18.73 11.53 -9.25
N LEU A 12 19.34 12.12 -10.26
CA LEU A 12 18.78 13.26 -10.98
C LEU A 12 17.51 12.88 -11.75
N ALA A 13 17.55 11.77 -12.51
CA ALA A 13 16.42 11.32 -13.31
C ALA A 13 15.26 10.82 -12.43
N LEU A 14 15.59 10.00 -11.42
CA LEU A 14 14.59 9.46 -10.49
C LEU A 14 13.98 10.58 -9.63
N ARG A 15 14.79 11.59 -9.21
CA ARG A 15 14.28 12.75 -8.48
C ARG A 15 13.32 13.59 -9.32
N ALA A 16 13.59 13.75 -10.61
CA ALA A 16 12.68 14.44 -11.52
C ALA A 16 11.32 13.73 -11.60
N ALA A 17 11.31 12.39 -11.66
CA ALA A 17 10.09 11.58 -11.63
C ALA A 17 9.33 11.78 -10.31
N TYR A 18 10.03 11.69 -9.17
CA TYR A 18 9.46 11.93 -7.86
C TYR A 18 8.80 13.31 -7.72
N ASP A 19 9.47 14.35 -8.19
CA ASP A 19 8.97 15.73 -8.07
C ASP A 19 7.70 15.94 -8.94
N VAL A 20 7.64 15.35 -10.14
CA VAL A 20 6.43 15.35 -10.99
C VAL A 20 5.29 14.60 -10.33
N GLU A 21 5.52 13.36 -9.88
CA GLU A 21 4.52 12.54 -9.20
C GLU A 21 3.98 13.25 -7.96
N ARG A 22 4.87 13.71 -7.09
CA ARG A 22 4.50 14.41 -5.86
C ARG A 22 3.64 15.64 -6.14
N ARG A 23 4.04 16.50 -7.10
CA ARG A 23 3.26 17.69 -7.46
C ARG A 23 1.87 17.33 -8.00
N ALA A 24 1.79 16.30 -8.83
CA ALA A 24 0.52 15.85 -9.40
C ALA A 24 -0.41 15.24 -8.36
N MET A 25 0.11 14.39 -7.47
CA MET A 25 -0.67 13.70 -6.44
C MET A 25 -1.18 14.59 -5.31
N LEU A 26 -0.49 15.69 -5.04
CA LEU A 26 -0.86 16.63 -3.96
C LEU A 26 -1.87 17.70 -4.39
N VAL A 27 -2.25 17.78 -5.65
CA VAL A 27 -3.27 18.76 -6.10
C VAL A 27 -4.61 18.49 -5.38
N GLY A 28 -5.02 19.44 -4.51
CA GLY A 28 -6.21 19.32 -3.68
C GLY A 28 -6.10 18.29 -2.55
N ARG A 29 -4.88 17.86 -2.24
CA ARG A 29 -4.59 16.82 -1.23
C ARG A 29 -3.32 17.16 -0.41
N GLU A 30 -3.07 18.43 -0.16
CA GLU A 30 -1.82 18.96 0.42
C GLU A 30 -1.52 18.39 1.82
N ASP A 31 -2.57 18.07 2.60
CA ASP A 31 -2.46 17.52 3.95
C ASP A 31 -2.45 15.97 4.01
N LEU A 32 -2.48 15.31 2.84
CA LEU A 32 -2.53 13.85 2.79
C LEU A 32 -1.13 13.24 2.66
N PRO A 33 -0.94 12.01 3.17
CA PRO A 33 0.35 11.37 3.15
C PRO A 33 0.85 11.12 1.73
N HIS A 34 2.12 11.40 1.53
CA HIS A 34 2.86 11.13 0.31
C HIS A 34 4.24 10.56 0.69
N TRP A 35 4.75 9.64 -0.08
CA TRP A 35 6.07 9.06 0.17
C TRP A 35 7.16 10.12 0.10
N SER A 36 8.14 10.03 0.98
CA SER A 36 9.32 10.86 0.93
C SER A 36 10.27 10.39 -0.18
N TRP A 37 11.22 11.23 -0.53
CA TRP A 37 12.22 10.87 -1.53
C TRP A 37 12.99 9.57 -1.22
N PRO A 38 13.53 9.36 0.01
CA PRO A 38 14.20 8.10 0.32
C PRO A 38 13.32 6.87 0.16
N GLU A 39 12.04 6.97 0.56
CA GLU A 39 11.07 5.89 0.45
C GLU A 39 10.81 5.50 -1.01
N MET A 40 10.52 6.49 -1.85
CA MET A 40 10.24 6.28 -3.27
C MET A 40 11.48 5.77 -4.01
N ALA A 41 12.66 6.36 -3.76
CA ALA A 41 13.90 5.95 -4.40
C ALA A 41 14.28 4.50 -4.02
N SER A 42 14.14 4.13 -2.75
CA SER A 42 14.37 2.75 -2.29
C SER A 42 13.41 1.78 -2.95
N SER A 43 12.12 2.10 -3.01
CA SER A 43 11.10 1.24 -3.60
C SER A 43 11.33 0.98 -5.10
N TRP A 44 11.69 2.00 -5.89
CA TRP A 44 11.96 1.83 -7.32
C TRP A 44 13.27 1.08 -7.59
N ARG A 45 14.28 1.26 -6.74
CA ARG A 45 15.59 0.60 -6.87
C ARG A 45 15.62 -0.82 -6.31
N HIS A 46 14.65 -1.16 -5.49
CA HIS A 46 14.58 -2.50 -4.93
C HIS A 46 14.25 -3.52 -6.02
N ASP A 47 15.14 -4.49 -6.20
CA ASP A 47 15.02 -5.58 -7.17
C ASP A 47 14.34 -6.78 -6.49
N ASP A 48 13.02 -6.78 -6.45
CA ASP A 48 12.23 -7.91 -5.93
C ASP A 48 12.12 -8.99 -7.02
N VAL A 49 12.54 -10.21 -6.70
CA VAL A 49 12.47 -11.37 -7.61
C VAL A 49 11.05 -11.72 -8.05
N GLY A 50 10.04 -11.27 -7.31
CA GLY A 50 8.61 -11.48 -7.59
C GLY A 50 7.95 -10.34 -8.36
N GLU A 51 8.65 -9.23 -8.64
CA GLU A 51 8.05 -8.06 -9.29
C GLU A 51 8.88 -7.53 -10.46
N LYS A 52 8.19 -7.15 -11.52
CA LYS A 52 8.75 -6.33 -12.60
C LYS A 52 8.29 -4.90 -12.46
N LYS A 53 9.24 -3.97 -12.48
CA LYS A 53 8.99 -2.52 -12.40
C LYS A 53 9.56 -1.82 -13.61
N VAL A 54 8.78 -0.91 -14.22
CA VAL A 54 9.25 -0.05 -15.31
C VAL A 54 8.75 1.36 -15.04
N LEU A 55 9.65 2.33 -15.06
CA LEU A 55 9.33 3.75 -14.90
C LEU A 55 9.70 4.52 -16.17
N LEU A 56 8.76 5.30 -16.71
CA LEU A 56 8.95 6.17 -17.85
C LEU A 56 8.92 7.64 -17.44
N GLY A 57 9.77 8.45 -18.08
CA GLY A 57 9.76 9.91 -18.02
C GLY A 57 9.30 10.50 -19.35
N GLY A 58 8.40 11.46 -19.28
CA GLY A 58 8.00 12.31 -20.40
C GLY A 58 8.70 13.66 -20.34
N TRP A 59 9.46 13.99 -21.38
CA TRP A 59 10.37 15.13 -21.39
C TRP A 59 9.98 16.18 -22.44
N GLU A 60 10.04 17.45 -22.05
CA GLU A 60 9.95 18.62 -22.94
C GLU A 60 11.11 19.58 -22.60
N ASP A 61 11.85 20.01 -23.59
CA ASP A 61 12.97 20.96 -23.47
C ASP A 61 13.97 20.58 -22.35
N GLY A 62 14.26 19.28 -22.19
CA GLY A 62 15.18 18.75 -21.19
C GLY A 62 14.63 18.69 -19.76
N ARG A 63 13.35 19.03 -19.54
CA ARG A 63 12.66 18.92 -18.25
C ARG A 63 11.66 17.78 -18.28
N MET A 64 11.60 16.99 -17.23
CA MET A 64 10.53 16.00 -17.05
C MET A 64 9.23 16.72 -16.68
N VAL A 65 8.19 16.50 -17.48
CA VAL A 65 6.84 17.09 -17.31
C VAL A 65 5.76 16.05 -17.05
N ALA A 66 6.10 14.78 -17.23
CA ALA A 66 5.22 13.67 -16.94
C ALA A 66 6.04 12.45 -16.48
N THR A 67 5.49 11.60 -15.66
CA THR A 67 6.06 10.31 -15.26
C THR A 67 4.96 9.27 -15.15
N GLY A 68 5.28 8.02 -15.42
CA GLY A 68 4.34 6.91 -15.28
C GLY A 68 5.07 5.59 -15.38
N GLY A 69 4.46 4.55 -14.85
CA GLY A 69 5.11 3.25 -14.83
C GLY A 69 4.15 2.13 -14.58
N LEU A 70 4.68 0.93 -14.57
CA LEU A 70 3.97 -0.29 -14.23
C LEU A 70 4.74 -1.11 -13.19
N VAL A 71 3.97 -1.86 -12.40
CA VAL A 71 4.45 -2.90 -11.49
C VAL A 71 3.59 -4.13 -11.73
N GLY A 72 4.21 -5.27 -12.02
CA GLY A 72 3.51 -6.52 -12.29
C GLY A 72 4.18 -7.73 -11.66
N GLY A 73 3.39 -8.73 -11.25
CA GLY A 73 3.89 -9.97 -10.69
C GLY A 73 4.72 -10.80 -11.69
N LEU A 74 5.74 -11.50 -11.20
CA LEU A 74 6.57 -12.45 -11.97
C LEU A 74 6.33 -13.90 -11.53
N LEU A 75 5.87 -14.14 -10.31
CA LEU A 75 5.68 -15.47 -9.72
C LEU A 75 4.22 -15.89 -9.65
N ASP A 76 3.32 -14.91 -9.54
CA ASP A 76 1.87 -15.06 -9.47
C ASP A 76 1.22 -13.87 -10.18
N ASN A 77 -0.07 -13.94 -10.46
CA ASN A 77 -0.82 -12.85 -11.08
C ASN A 77 -0.12 -12.28 -12.33
N THR A 78 0.57 -13.13 -13.08
CA THR A 78 1.49 -12.71 -14.15
C THR A 78 0.82 -12.05 -15.33
N GLU A 79 -0.50 -12.20 -15.48
CA GLU A 79 -1.30 -11.54 -16.50
C GLU A 79 -1.75 -10.13 -16.07
N LYS A 80 -1.50 -9.74 -14.80
CA LYS A 80 -1.93 -8.45 -14.21
C LYS A 80 -0.75 -7.50 -14.04
N CYS A 81 -1.02 -6.21 -14.13
CA CYS A 81 -0.11 -5.19 -13.63
C CYS A 81 -0.86 -3.96 -13.13
N TRP A 82 -0.31 -3.33 -12.10
CA TRP A 82 -0.67 -1.98 -11.70
C TRP A 82 0.09 -0.98 -12.55
N LEU A 83 -0.59 0.04 -13.04
CA LEU A 83 0.03 1.12 -13.77
C LEU A 83 -0.56 2.48 -13.39
N GLY A 84 0.21 3.53 -13.65
CA GLY A 84 -0.23 4.89 -13.37
C GLY A 84 0.57 5.92 -14.15
N VAL A 85 -0.03 7.09 -14.33
CA VAL A 85 0.61 8.23 -14.97
C VAL A 85 0.33 9.51 -14.21
N CYS A 86 1.34 10.35 -14.08
CA CYS A 86 1.28 11.67 -13.48
C CYS A 86 1.78 12.71 -14.47
N VAL A 87 1.09 13.86 -14.56
CA VAL A 87 1.53 15.02 -15.34
C VAL A 87 1.68 16.20 -14.39
N ASP A 88 2.82 16.88 -14.49
CA ASP A 88 3.08 18.11 -13.75
C ASP A 88 1.88 19.07 -13.89
N PRO A 89 1.32 19.61 -12.78
CA PRO A 89 0.13 20.45 -12.82
C PRO A 89 0.15 21.59 -13.84
N ASP A 90 1.33 22.21 -14.06
CA ASP A 90 1.49 23.30 -15.02
C ASP A 90 1.45 22.84 -16.49
N HIS A 91 1.51 21.51 -16.73
CA HIS A 91 1.55 20.91 -18.07
C HIS A 91 0.31 20.06 -18.38
N GLN A 92 -0.67 20.00 -17.47
CA GLN A 92 -1.92 19.27 -17.67
C GLN A 92 -2.80 19.91 -18.78
N GLY A 93 -3.80 19.14 -19.28
CA GLY A 93 -4.75 19.60 -20.30
C GLY A 93 -4.18 19.65 -21.74
N ARG A 94 -2.95 19.16 -21.98
CA ARG A 94 -2.24 19.18 -23.26
C ARG A 94 -2.15 17.80 -23.95
N GLY A 95 -2.85 16.81 -23.43
CA GLY A 95 -2.84 15.43 -23.96
C GLY A 95 -1.62 14.60 -23.53
N LEU A 96 -0.70 15.13 -22.69
CA LEU A 96 0.53 14.43 -22.29
C LEU A 96 0.25 13.16 -21.49
N GLY A 97 -0.75 13.20 -20.60
CA GLY A 97 -1.17 12.03 -19.83
C GLY A 97 -1.62 10.88 -20.72
N ARG A 98 -2.38 11.15 -21.80
CA ARG A 98 -2.82 10.13 -22.75
C ARG A 98 -1.63 9.54 -23.51
N GLN A 99 -0.71 10.37 -24.01
CA GLN A 99 0.49 9.89 -24.70
C GLN A 99 1.34 8.97 -23.81
N LEU A 100 1.50 9.34 -22.53
CA LEU A 100 2.28 8.54 -21.58
C LEU A 100 1.54 7.24 -21.21
N LEU A 101 0.21 7.30 -20.96
CA LEU A 101 -0.59 6.12 -20.67
C LEU A 101 -0.52 5.09 -21.79
N GLU A 102 -0.68 5.53 -23.06
CA GLU A 102 -0.53 4.65 -24.24
C GLU A 102 0.86 4.01 -24.33
N ALA A 103 1.93 4.70 -23.89
CA ALA A 103 3.27 4.13 -23.86
C ALA A 103 3.42 3.07 -22.74
N VAL A 104 2.88 3.34 -21.56
CA VAL A 104 2.89 2.38 -20.44
C VAL A 104 2.04 1.16 -20.74
N GLU A 105 0.85 1.34 -21.33
CA GLU A 105 -0.03 0.24 -21.76
C GLU A 105 0.64 -0.65 -22.81
N ARG A 106 1.33 -0.07 -23.80
CA ARG A 106 2.09 -0.86 -24.78
C ARG A 106 3.16 -1.72 -24.11
N LEU A 107 3.93 -1.16 -23.16
CA LEU A 107 4.91 -1.94 -22.40
C LEU A 107 4.26 -3.09 -21.64
N ALA A 108 3.09 -2.88 -21.05
CA ALA A 108 2.35 -3.91 -20.33
C ALA A 108 1.90 -5.03 -21.29
N VAL A 109 1.33 -4.67 -22.44
CA VAL A 109 0.88 -5.64 -23.48
C VAL A 109 2.07 -6.41 -24.07
N ASP A 110 3.18 -5.71 -24.38
CA ASP A 110 4.40 -6.34 -24.88
C ASP A 110 5.03 -7.31 -23.86
N ASP A 111 4.77 -7.08 -22.57
CA ASP A 111 5.15 -7.98 -21.46
C ASP A 111 4.14 -9.12 -21.21
N GLY A 112 3.09 -9.24 -22.05
CA GLY A 112 2.07 -10.28 -21.94
C GLY A 112 0.98 -10.01 -20.90
N ARG A 113 0.87 -8.79 -20.37
CA ARG A 113 -0.19 -8.43 -19.42
C ARG A 113 -1.51 -8.25 -20.17
N THR A 114 -2.58 -8.82 -19.63
CA THR A 114 -3.93 -8.74 -20.20
C THR A 114 -4.93 -8.06 -19.29
N VAL A 115 -4.55 -7.82 -18.02
CA VAL A 115 -5.36 -7.10 -17.03
C VAL A 115 -4.55 -5.93 -16.48
N LEU A 116 -4.94 -4.72 -16.88
CA LEU A 116 -4.31 -3.47 -16.47
C LEU A 116 -5.12 -2.83 -15.35
N LEU A 117 -4.48 -2.55 -14.24
CA LEU A 117 -5.08 -1.99 -13.03
C LEU A 117 -4.55 -0.58 -12.80
N ALA A 118 -5.42 0.32 -12.37
CA ALA A 118 -5.06 1.68 -11.99
C ALA A 118 -5.82 2.10 -10.73
N GLU A 119 -5.19 2.95 -9.92
CA GLU A 119 -5.78 3.50 -8.70
C GLU A 119 -5.76 5.03 -8.75
N THR A 120 -6.82 5.65 -8.24
CA THR A 120 -6.83 7.09 -8.02
C THR A 120 -7.58 7.45 -6.73
N LYS A 121 -6.98 8.31 -5.91
CA LYS A 121 -7.57 8.78 -4.64
C LYS A 121 -8.36 10.05 -4.87
N LEU A 122 -9.60 10.07 -4.37
CA LEU A 122 -10.60 11.07 -4.70
C LEU A 122 -11.40 11.48 -3.46
N PRO A 123 -11.84 12.74 -3.35
CA PRO A 123 -12.86 13.14 -2.38
C PRO A 123 -14.14 12.30 -2.55
N PHE A 124 -14.82 11.96 -1.46
CA PHE A 124 -16.02 11.11 -1.49
C PHE A 124 -17.13 11.66 -2.37
N ASP A 125 -17.34 12.97 -2.38
CA ASP A 125 -18.36 13.65 -3.19
C ASP A 125 -18.02 13.69 -4.69
N GLN A 126 -16.81 13.29 -5.08
CA GLN A 126 -16.32 13.31 -6.46
C GLN A 126 -16.00 11.93 -7.03
N VAL A 127 -16.28 10.86 -6.32
CA VAL A 127 -15.94 9.47 -6.74
C VAL A 127 -16.44 9.15 -8.15
N THR A 128 -17.59 9.66 -8.58
CA THR A 128 -18.15 9.41 -9.92
C THR A 128 -17.86 10.53 -10.94
N SER A 129 -17.42 11.71 -10.49
CA SER A 129 -17.32 12.90 -11.35
C SER A 129 -15.91 13.46 -11.49
N HIS A 130 -14.94 12.94 -10.71
CA HIS A 130 -13.59 13.48 -10.72
C HIS A 130 -12.89 13.31 -12.05
N ARG A 131 -12.10 14.31 -12.43
CA ARG A 131 -11.37 14.34 -13.72
C ARG A 131 -10.45 13.13 -13.93
N ASN A 132 -9.80 12.63 -12.87
CA ASN A 132 -8.90 11.48 -12.97
C ASN A 132 -9.67 10.21 -13.35
N ARG A 133 -10.83 9.98 -12.71
CA ARG A 133 -11.68 8.85 -13.05
C ARG A 133 -12.17 8.95 -14.50
N ARG A 134 -12.69 10.09 -14.93
CA ARG A 134 -13.10 10.29 -16.32
C ARG A 134 -11.97 10.06 -17.31
N PHE A 135 -10.76 10.53 -17.00
CA PHE A 135 -9.58 10.29 -17.82
C PHE A 135 -9.32 8.79 -18.03
N ALA A 136 -9.40 7.98 -16.98
CA ALA A 136 -9.23 6.54 -17.06
C ALA A 136 -10.39 5.88 -17.83
N GLU A 137 -11.64 6.27 -17.55
CA GLU A 137 -12.82 5.77 -18.28
C GLU A 137 -12.76 6.10 -19.79
N GLU A 138 -12.33 7.30 -20.16
CA GLU A 138 -12.09 7.68 -21.57
C GLU A 138 -10.92 6.91 -22.22
N ALA A 139 -10.02 6.35 -21.42
CA ALA A 139 -8.95 5.46 -21.88
C ALA A 139 -9.37 3.98 -21.93
N GLY A 140 -10.63 3.68 -21.58
CA GLY A 140 -11.20 2.34 -21.66
C GLY A 140 -11.12 1.53 -20.37
N TYR A 141 -10.80 2.16 -19.24
CA TYR A 141 -10.88 1.53 -17.93
C TYR A 141 -12.32 1.56 -17.41
N SER A 142 -12.74 0.51 -16.73
CA SER A 142 -13.99 0.44 -15.98
C SER A 142 -13.75 0.43 -14.48
N PHE A 143 -14.75 0.84 -13.71
CA PHE A 143 -14.70 0.72 -12.25
C PHE A 143 -14.58 -0.74 -11.83
N SER A 144 -13.70 -1.03 -10.88
CA SER A 144 -13.50 -2.35 -10.30
C SER A 144 -13.88 -2.39 -8.82
N ASN A 145 -13.30 -1.49 -8.03
CA ASN A 145 -13.45 -1.53 -6.58
C ASN A 145 -13.33 -0.10 -6.00
N VAL A 146 -13.78 0.07 -4.78
CA VAL A 146 -13.49 1.26 -3.97
C VAL A 146 -12.98 0.84 -2.60
N GLU A 147 -11.87 1.40 -2.23
CA GLU A 147 -11.35 1.34 -0.87
C GLU A 147 -11.50 2.69 -0.17
N VAL A 148 -11.63 2.65 1.13
CA VAL A 148 -11.74 3.86 1.95
C VAL A 148 -10.44 4.06 2.71
N VAL A 149 -9.81 5.21 2.46
CA VAL A 149 -8.68 5.67 3.25
C VAL A 149 -9.21 6.26 4.56
N ARG A 150 -8.65 5.79 5.67
CA ARG A 150 -9.04 6.20 7.02
C ARG A 150 -7.85 6.68 7.82
N HIS A 151 -8.08 7.63 8.69
CA HIS A 151 -7.08 8.17 9.60
C HIS A 151 -7.47 7.91 11.06
N LEU A 152 -6.48 7.57 11.87
CA LEU A 152 -6.59 7.54 13.33
C LEU A 152 -5.62 8.55 13.92
N ALA A 153 -6.14 9.53 14.66
CA ALA A 153 -5.31 10.52 15.36
C ALA A 153 -4.54 9.88 16.53
N LEU A 154 -3.29 10.28 16.70
CA LEU A 154 -2.43 9.86 17.81
C LEU A 154 -2.08 11.05 18.72
N PRO A 155 -1.87 10.81 20.02
CA PRO A 155 -1.95 9.50 20.68
C PRO A 155 -3.38 9.08 21.00
N VAL A 156 -3.66 7.78 20.89
CA VAL A 156 -4.86 7.16 21.47
C VAL A 156 -4.67 7.03 22.98
N ALA A 157 -5.70 7.27 23.76
CA ALA A 157 -5.64 7.14 25.22
C ALA A 157 -5.26 5.72 25.65
N THR A 158 -4.36 5.58 26.62
CA THR A 158 -3.90 4.29 27.15
C THR A 158 -5.07 3.40 27.58
N SER A 159 -6.09 4.00 28.22
CA SER A 159 -7.31 3.28 28.62
C SER A 159 -8.11 2.69 27.45
N ALA A 160 -8.02 3.28 26.26
CA ALA A 160 -8.65 2.72 25.05
C ALA A 160 -7.86 1.50 24.55
N LEU A 161 -6.53 1.60 24.50
CA LEU A 161 -5.65 0.48 24.15
C LEU A 161 -5.82 -0.71 25.10
N GLU A 162 -5.89 -0.45 26.40
CA GLU A 162 -6.14 -1.48 27.43
C GLU A 162 -7.51 -2.12 27.26
N ARG A 163 -8.53 -1.32 27.00
CA ARG A 163 -9.90 -1.83 26.78
C ARG A 163 -9.96 -2.74 25.54
N TRP A 164 -9.35 -2.35 24.43
CA TRP A 164 -9.33 -3.20 23.22
C TRP A 164 -8.56 -4.49 23.44
N ALA A 165 -7.41 -4.42 24.11
CA ALA A 165 -6.63 -5.62 24.48
C ALA A 165 -7.43 -6.56 25.38
N ALA A 166 -8.11 -6.04 26.40
CA ALA A 166 -8.94 -6.83 27.32
C ALA A 166 -10.14 -7.47 26.61
N GLN A 167 -10.82 -6.71 25.72
CA GLN A 167 -11.93 -7.23 24.92
C GLN A 167 -11.50 -8.37 23.99
N ALA A 168 -10.30 -8.26 23.41
CA ALA A 168 -9.78 -9.30 22.53
C ALA A 168 -9.35 -10.53 23.33
N ALA A 169 -8.72 -10.36 24.49
CA ALA A 169 -8.15 -11.43 25.31
C ALA A 169 -9.17 -12.51 25.74
N VAL A 170 -10.43 -12.14 25.86
CA VAL A 170 -11.51 -13.09 26.22
C VAL A 170 -11.69 -14.19 25.16
N GLU A 171 -11.40 -13.88 23.87
CA GLU A 171 -11.71 -14.75 22.74
C GLU A 171 -10.47 -15.50 22.19
N HIS A 172 -9.27 -15.20 22.68
CA HIS A 172 -8.03 -15.81 22.15
C HIS A 172 -7.20 -16.51 23.22
N GLU A 173 -7.86 -17.22 24.13
CA GLU A 173 -7.17 -18.04 25.12
C GLU A 173 -6.18 -19.01 24.44
N GLY A 174 -4.95 -19.07 24.97
CA GLY A 174 -3.87 -19.89 24.43
C GLY A 174 -3.04 -19.25 23.33
N TYR A 175 -3.48 -18.12 22.75
CA TYR A 175 -2.67 -17.36 21.79
C TYR A 175 -1.77 -16.36 22.51
N ARG A 176 -0.56 -16.14 21.95
CA ARG A 176 0.36 -15.11 22.42
C ARG A 176 0.42 -13.98 21.42
N ILE A 177 0.37 -12.75 21.90
CA ILE A 177 0.47 -11.54 21.06
C ILE A 177 1.87 -10.97 21.28
N GLU A 178 2.68 -10.96 20.23
CA GLU A 178 4.07 -10.52 20.28
C GLU A 178 4.34 -9.48 19.20
N THR A 179 5.06 -8.40 19.56
CA THR A 179 5.40 -7.31 18.62
C THR A 179 6.89 -7.28 18.37
N PHE A 180 7.27 -7.32 17.11
CA PHE A 180 8.63 -7.23 16.62
C PHE A 180 8.85 -5.89 15.94
N ARG A 181 10.08 -5.37 16.05
CA ARG A 181 10.47 -4.11 15.44
C ARG A 181 11.53 -4.37 14.38
N ASP A 182 11.30 -3.85 13.19
CA ASP A 182 12.14 -3.93 12.01
C ASP A 182 12.30 -5.36 11.44
N ARG A 183 12.43 -6.37 12.29
CA ARG A 183 12.60 -7.78 11.86
C ARG A 183 11.78 -8.75 12.70
N VAL A 184 11.11 -9.65 12.02
CA VAL A 184 10.48 -10.83 12.63
C VAL A 184 11.55 -11.92 12.81
N PRO A 185 11.55 -12.71 13.90
CA PRO A 185 12.46 -13.85 14.08
C PRO A 185 12.42 -14.84 12.92
N ASP A 186 13.57 -15.41 12.56
CA ASP A 186 13.70 -16.30 11.39
C ASP A 186 12.86 -17.57 11.52
N ASP A 187 12.66 -18.09 12.73
CA ASP A 187 11.85 -19.27 13.03
C ASP A 187 10.34 -19.05 12.86
N LEU A 188 9.91 -17.80 12.70
CA LEU A 188 8.50 -17.45 12.43
C LEU A 188 8.22 -17.12 10.97
N LEU A 189 9.26 -16.93 10.12
CA LEU A 189 9.08 -16.47 8.75
C LEU A 189 8.33 -17.46 7.86
N ASP A 190 8.59 -18.76 7.98
CA ASP A 190 7.87 -19.79 7.21
C ASP A 190 6.36 -19.73 7.48
N SER A 191 6.01 -19.64 8.78
CA SER A 191 4.62 -19.57 9.20
C SER A 191 3.97 -18.23 8.84
N LEU A 192 4.71 -17.13 8.90
CA LEU A 192 4.22 -15.81 8.50
C LEU A 192 4.00 -15.75 6.98
N ALA A 193 4.95 -16.25 6.18
CA ALA A 193 4.85 -16.33 4.72
C ALA A 193 3.59 -17.10 4.28
N ALA A 194 3.29 -18.21 4.94
CA ALA A 194 2.13 -19.04 4.65
C ALA A 194 0.78 -18.31 4.80
N ILE A 195 0.67 -17.30 5.67
CA ILE A 195 -0.55 -16.52 5.83
C ILE A 195 -0.52 -15.18 5.08
N TYR A 196 0.68 -14.71 4.70
CA TYR A 196 0.82 -13.43 4.01
C TYR A 196 0.22 -13.48 2.61
N GLY A 197 0.49 -14.54 1.85
CA GLY A 197 -0.05 -14.73 0.51
C GLY A 197 -1.58 -14.90 0.44
N GLN A 198 -2.22 -15.31 1.55
CA GLN A 198 -3.68 -15.48 1.60
C GLN A 198 -4.45 -14.15 1.59
N LEU A 199 -3.81 -13.04 1.93
CA LEU A 199 -4.48 -11.73 2.02
C LEU A 199 -5.08 -11.32 0.68
N SER A 200 -4.36 -11.52 -0.43
CA SER A 200 -4.77 -11.12 -1.78
C SER A 200 -6.07 -11.80 -2.25
N VAL A 201 -6.28 -13.06 -1.86
CA VAL A 201 -7.47 -13.85 -2.24
C VAL A 201 -8.62 -13.76 -1.23
N ASP A 202 -8.34 -13.34 0.01
CA ASP A 202 -9.34 -13.26 1.08
C ASP A 202 -9.91 -11.84 1.26
N ALA A 203 -9.21 -10.82 0.77
CA ALA A 203 -9.70 -9.45 0.76
C ALA A 203 -10.73 -9.25 -0.37
N PRO A 204 -11.77 -8.42 -0.17
CA PRO A 204 -12.66 -8.05 -1.25
C PRO A 204 -11.89 -7.24 -2.32
N THR A 205 -11.79 -7.78 -3.54
CA THR A 205 -11.00 -7.23 -4.66
C THR A 205 -11.85 -6.74 -5.83
N GLY A 206 -13.17 -6.59 -5.62
CA GLY A 206 -14.09 -6.12 -6.66
C GLY A 206 -14.25 -7.13 -7.80
N GLU A 207 -14.04 -6.66 -9.05
CA GLU A 207 -14.22 -7.48 -10.26
C GLU A 207 -12.95 -8.22 -10.72
N VAL A 208 -11.88 -8.16 -9.93
CA VAL A 208 -10.58 -8.77 -10.28
C VAL A 208 -10.34 -10.01 -9.41
N ASP A 209 -10.23 -11.15 -10.08
CA ASP A 209 -9.82 -12.39 -9.42
C ASP A 209 -8.30 -12.39 -9.22
N TRP A 210 -7.87 -12.61 -7.98
CA TRP A 210 -6.45 -12.69 -7.63
C TRP A 210 -6.06 -14.13 -7.33
N GLU A 211 -4.83 -14.49 -7.67
CA GLU A 211 -4.17 -15.70 -7.19
C GLU A 211 -3.53 -15.43 -5.83
N GLU A 212 -3.33 -16.48 -5.04
CA GLU A 212 -2.56 -16.40 -3.80
C GLU A 212 -1.11 -16.00 -4.13
N GLU A 213 -0.60 -15.00 -3.44
CA GLU A 213 0.75 -14.50 -3.69
C GLU A 213 1.81 -15.51 -3.24
N VAL A 214 2.84 -15.69 -4.07
CA VAL A 214 4.01 -16.51 -3.73
C VAL A 214 4.93 -15.71 -2.81
N VAL A 215 4.72 -15.87 -1.51
CA VAL A 215 5.54 -15.24 -0.47
C VAL A 215 6.48 -16.28 0.13
N THR A 216 7.79 -15.98 0.14
CA THR A 216 8.80 -16.84 0.78
C THR A 216 9.46 -16.12 1.96
N PRO A 217 10.06 -16.86 2.91
CA PRO A 217 10.84 -16.25 3.99
C PRO A 217 11.91 -15.28 3.49
N GLU A 218 12.57 -15.61 2.39
CA GLU A 218 13.63 -14.78 1.78
C GLU A 218 13.03 -13.47 1.27
N ARG A 219 11.88 -13.49 0.58
CA ARG A 219 11.19 -12.26 0.11
C ARG A 219 10.73 -11.40 1.26
N LEU A 220 10.19 -12.00 2.34
CA LEU A 220 9.83 -11.24 3.54
C LEU A 220 11.03 -10.54 4.16
N ARG A 221 12.17 -11.25 4.26
CA ARG A 221 13.41 -10.72 4.80
C ARG A 221 13.96 -9.58 3.94
N ASP A 222 13.97 -9.76 2.63
CA ASP A 222 14.42 -8.77 1.66
C ASP A 222 13.56 -7.50 1.70
N GLN A 223 12.24 -7.66 1.82
CA GLN A 223 11.31 -6.54 2.01
C GLN A 223 11.57 -5.79 3.33
N GLU A 224 11.78 -6.49 4.44
CA GLU A 224 12.15 -5.87 5.72
C GLU A 224 13.45 -5.06 5.59
N ASP A 225 14.47 -5.62 4.94
CA ASP A 225 15.76 -4.95 4.73
C ASP A 225 15.62 -3.72 3.84
N MET A 226 14.83 -3.79 2.78
CA MET A 226 14.52 -2.64 1.92
C MET A 226 13.84 -1.53 2.73
N LEU A 227 12.85 -1.87 3.53
CA LEU A 227 12.12 -0.88 4.34
C LEU A 227 13.03 -0.21 5.36
N VAL A 228 13.84 -0.97 6.07
CA VAL A 228 14.82 -0.43 7.03
C VAL A 228 15.88 0.43 6.33
N SER A 229 16.39 0.00 5.18
CA SER A 229 17.38 0.76 4.39
C SER A 229 16.82 2.08 3.85
N SER A 230 15.51 2.15 3.59
CA SER A 230 14.82 3.39 3.21
C SER A 230 14.67 4.39 4.36
N GLY A 231 15.08 4.00 5.58
CA GLY A 231 14.95 4.79 6.82
C GLY A 231 13.63 4.59 7.55
N ARG A 232 12.75 3.71 7.07
CA ARG A 232 11.51 3.36 7.77
C ARG A 232 11.78 2.52 9.00
N ARG A 233 10.83 2.55 9.94
CA ARG A 233 10.73 1.58 11.03
C ARG A 233 9.46 0.77 10.86
N VAL A 234 9.56 -0.52 11.08
CA VAL A 234 8.43 -1.43 10.91
C VAL A 234 8.08 -2.05 12.26
N HIS A 235 6.80 -1.97 12.63
CA HIS A 235 6.27 -2.67 13.77
C HIS A 235 5.35 -3.78 13.25
N CYS A 236 5.74 -5.03 13.45
CA CYS A 236 4.94 -6.21 13.09
C CYS A 236 4.48 -6.90 14.37
N THR A 237 3.18 -6.99 14.58
CA THR A 237 2.60 -7.74 15.70
C THR A 237 1.99 -9.02 15.18
N LEU A 238 2.40 -10.14 15.78
CA LEU A 238 1.92 -11.48 15.47
C LEU A 238 1.05 -12.02 16.59
N ALA A 239 0.03 -12.77 16.23
CA ALA A 239 -0.65 -13.69 17.14
C ALA A 239 -0.13 -15.09 16.88
N LEU A 240 0.50 -15.69 17.88
CA LEU A 240 1.05 -17.04 17.82
C LEU A 240 0.04 -18.02 18.41
N ALA A 241 -0.31 -19.06 17.67
CA ALA A 241 -1.18 -20.14 18.11
C ALA A 241 -0.50 -21.02 19.17
N PRO A 242 -1.24 -21.92 19.87
CA PRO A 242 -0.65 -22.79 20.90
C PRO A 242 0.48 -23.70 20.42
N ASP A 243 0.51 -24.05 19.14
CA ASP A 243 1.58 -24.82 18.50
C ASP A 243 2.78 -23.98 18.06
N GLY A 244 2.73 -22.65 18.23
CA GLY A 244 3.76 -21.71 17.86
C GLY A 244 3.63 -21.14 16.45
N SER A 245 2.68 -21.61 15.64
CA SER A 245 2.44 -21.06 14.30
C SER A 245 1.85 -19.65 14.33
N VAL A 246 2.08 -18.88 13.26
CA VAL A 246 1.52 -17.52 13.11
C VAL A 246 0.06 -17.63 12.68
N ALA A 247 -0.84 -17.18 13.54
CA ALA A 247 -2.29 -17.19 13.33
C ALA A 247 -2.83 -15.86 12.76
N ALA A 248 -2.19 -14.75 13.07
CA ALA A 248 -2.57 -13.43 12.58
C ALA A 248 -1.36 -12.48 12.61
N TYR A 249 -1.41 -11.44 11.78
CA TYR A 249 -0.44 -10.35 11.81
C TYR A 249 -1.09 -8.99 11.66
N SER A 250 -0.37 -7.96 12.09
CA SER A 250 -0.68 -6.55 11.83
C SER A 250 0.62 -5.77 11.70
N THR A 251 0.78 -4.98 10.64
CA THR A 251 2.02 -4.25 10.35
C THR A 251 1.78 -2.76 10.25
N ILE A 252 2.55 -1.95 11.00
CA ILE A 252 2.60 -0.50 10.86
C ILE A 252 4.00 -0.09 10.44
N ALA A 253 4.09 0.65 9.34
CA ALA A 253 5.32 1.26 8.86
C ALA A 253 5.37 2.74 9.28
N VAL A 254 6.42 3.12 9.98
CA VAL A 254 6.69 4.48 10.44
C VAL A 254 7.64 5.13 9.43
N PRO A 255 7.38 6.36 8.93
CA PRO A 255 8.23 7.02 7.95
C PRO A 255 9.61 7.38 8.51
N PRO A 256 10.60 7.69 7.64
CA PRO A 256 11.91 8.17 8.07
C PRO A 256 11.82 9.40 8.98
N ALA A 257 12.72 9.48 9.95
CA ALA A 257 12.77 10.58 10.91
C ALA A 257 12.96 11.95 10.23
N GLY A 258 12.34 12.98 10.79
CA GLY A 258 12.44 14.38 10.32
C GLY A 258 11.56 14.72 9.11
N GLY A 259 10.70 13.78 8.69
CA GLY A 259 9.76 13.95 7.60
C GLY A 259 8.30 14.07 8.05
N ARG A 260 7.49 13.17 7.54
CA ARG A 260 6.06 13.07 7.85
C ARG A 260 5.81 12.58 9.27
N THR A 261 4.64 12.91 9.78
CA THR A 261 4.14 12.44 11.08
C THR A 261 3.03 11.39 10.94
N ASP A 262 2.89 10.81 9.75
CA ASP A 262 1.87 9.81 9.42
C ASP A 262 2.51 8.45 9.28
N ALA A 263 2.14 7.50 10.12
CA ALA A 263 2.47 6.09 9.94
C ALA A 263 1.42 5.39 9.07
N SER A 264 1.84 4.37 8.35
CA SER A 264 0.96 3.59 7.48
C SER A 264 0.65 2.24 8.12
N GLN A 265 -0.61 1.98 8.42
CA GLN A 265 -1.09 0.64 8.77
C GLN A 265 -1.26 -0.13 7.47
N TRP A 266 -0.39 -1.08 7.24
CA TRP A 266 -0.43 -2.00 6.11
C TRP A 266 -1.34 -3.18 6.40
N GLY A 267 -0.95 -4.39 6.01
CA GLY A 267 -1.76 -5.58 6.22
C GLY A 267 -2.18 -5.78 7.69
N THR A 268 -3.40 -6.23 7.87
CA THR A 268 -3.88 -6.91 9.07
C THR A 268 -4.67 -8.10 8.60
N PHE A 269 -4.20 -9.29 8.93
CA PHE A 269 -4.81 -10.52 8.47
C PHE A 269 -4.92 -11.56 9.58
N VAL A 270 -5.96 -12.35 9.51
CA VAL A 270 -6.17 -13.50 10.40
C VAL A 270 -6.34 -14.74 9.53
N GLY A 271 -5.48 -15.72 9.70
CA GLY A 271 -5.55 -17.01 9.02
C GLY A 271 -6.93 -17.65 9.16
N ARG A 272 -7.44 -18.27 8.10
CA ARG A 272 -8.82 -18.77 8.00
C ARG A 272 -9.25 -19.65 9.19
N GLU A 273 -8.37 -20.52 9.67
CA GLU A 273 -8.62 -21.44 10.80
C GLU A 273 -8.64 -20.76 12.16
N HIS A 274 -8.14 -19.50 12.23
CA HIS A 274 -8.00 -18.73 13.46
C HIS A 274 -9.02 -17.59 13.59
N ARG A 275 -9.95 -17.45 12.63
CA ARG A 275 -10.97 -16.39 12.64
C ARG A 275 -11.97 -16.57 13.79
N GLY A 276 -12.71 -15.51 14.11
CA GLY A 276 -13.68 -15.49 15.19
C GLY A 276 -13.10 -15.33 16.60
N ARG A 277 -11.76 -15.17 16.74
CA ARG A 277 -11.05 -15.05 18.04
C ARG A 277 -10.52 -13.65 18.32
N ARG A 278 -11.03 -12.63 17.66
CA ARG A 278 -10.63 -11.21 17.80
C ARG A 278 -9.12 -10.96 17.64
N LEU A 279 -8.38 -11.82 16.96
CA LEU A 279 -6.93 -11.70 16.77
C LEU A 279 -6.57 -10.43 15.97
N GLY A 280 -7.39 -10.01 15.00
CA GLY A 280 -7.18 -8.78 14.27
C GLY A 280 -7.21 -7.54 15.18
N LEU A 281 -8.16 -7.45 16.11
CA LEU A 281 -8.21 -6.38 17.11
C LEU A 281 -7.02 -6.45 18.07
N ALA A 282 -6.66 -7.66 18.53
CA ALA A 282 -5.54 -7.88 19.46
C ALA A 282 -4.21 -7.41 18.84
N THR A 283 -3.91 -7.85 17.62
CA THR A 283 -2.67 -7.49 16.93
C THR A 283 -2.61 -6.01 16.59
N LYS A 284 -3.71 -5.39 16.10
CA LYS A 284 -3.76 -3.94 15.84
C LYS A 284 -3.57 -3.10 17.10
N ALA A 285 -4.22 -3.45 18.21
CA ALA A 285 -4.11 -2.71 19.46
C ALA A 285 -2.68 -2.77 20.05
N ALA A 286 -2.06 -3.96 20.04
CA ALA A 286 -0.69 -4.14 20.50
C ALA A 286 0.32 -3.40 19.60
N ASN A 287 0.11 -3.47 18.28
CA ASN A 287 0.97 -2.78 17.32
C ASN A 287 0.91 -1.26 17.48
N LEU A 288 -0.31 -0.71 17.60
CA LEU A 288 -0.52 0.72 17.84
C LEU A 288 0.12 1.20 19.13
N ARG A 289 0.02 0.42 20.21
CA ARG A 289 0.72 0.70 21.48
C ARG A 289 2.22 0.79 21.27
N SER A 290 2.82 -0.19 20.60
CA SER A 290 4.25 -0.24 20.32
C SER A 290 4.72 0.99 19.51
N VAL A 291 3.93 1.42 18.52
CA VAL A 291 4.24 2.63 17.74
C VAL A 291 4.17 3.89 18.59
N GLN A 292 3.11 4.08 19.38
CA GLN A 292 2.96 5.27 20.24
C GLN A 292 4.08 5.39 21.27
N GLU A 293 4.52 4.27 21.84
CA GLU A 293 5.60 4.26 22.83
C GLU A 293 6.96 4.57 22.21
N ALA A 294 7.22 4.08 20.99
CA ALA A 294 8.51 4.22 20.32
C ALA A 294 8.64 5.52 19.50
N HIS A 295 7.51 6.04 19.00
CA HIS A 295 7.46 7.12 18.02
C HIS A 295 6.45 8.22 18.44
N PRO A 296 6.75 8.97 19.52
CA PRO A 296 5.84 10.01 20.03
C PRO A 296 5.67 11.20 19.05
N GLU A 297 6.51 11.31 18.03
CA GLU A 297 6.41 12.29 16.95
C GLU A 297 5.28 11.96 15.95
N ILE A 298 4.85 10.71 15.85
CA ILE A 298 3.77 10.29 14.94
C ILE A 298 2.43 10.83 15.47
N ARG A 299 1.66 11.48 14.59
CA ARG A 299 0.41 12.17 14.93
C ARG A 299 -0.83 11.46 14.39
N ARG A 300 -0.68 10.58 13.42
CA ARG A 300 -1.78 9.76 12.90
C ARG A 300 -1.28 8.46 12.28
N VAL A 301 -2.20 7.50 12.22
CA VAL A 301 -2.03 6.27 11.44
C VAL A 301 -3.03 6.31 10.30
N VAL A 302 -2.56 5.99 9.10
CA VAL A 302 -3.36 5.90 7.87
C VAL A 302 -3.55 4.44 7.52
N THR A 303 -4.75 4.05 7.19
CA THR A 303 -5.08 2.72 6.66
C THR A 303 -5.99 2.82 5.45
N GLN A 304 -6.06 1.77 4.66
CA GLN A 304 -6.93 1.66 3.48
C GLN A 304 -7.49 0.24 3.45
N ASN A 305 -8.79 0.11 3.17
CA ASN A 305 -9.44 -1.19 2.99
C ASN A 305 -10.71 -1.04 2.18
N ALA A 306 -11.10 -2.08 1.47
CA ALA A 306 -12.38 -2.13 0.78
C ALA A 306 -13.55 -1.88 1.75
N GLU A 307 -14.52 -1.08 1.31
CA GLU A 307 -15.72 -0.80 2.09
C GLU A 307 -16.56 -2.07 2.31
N ALA A 308 -16.49 -3.02 1.39
CA ALA A 308 -17.13 -4.34 1.50
C ALA A 308 -16.45 -5.28 2.52
N ASN A 309 -15.32 -4.89 3.13
CA ASN A 309 -14.66 -5.66 4.18
C ASN A 309 -15.26 -5.33 5.55
N ASP A 310 -16.47 -5.82 5.81
CA ASP A 310 -17.23 -5.53 7.04
C ASP A 310 -16.43 -5.79 8.32
N TRP A 311 -15.60 -6.83 8.35
CA TRP A 311 -14.78 -7.18 9.51
C TRP A 311 -13.72 -6.13 9.80
N MET A 312 -13.01 -5.69 8.77
CA MET A 312 -11.97 -4.67 8.93
C MET A 312 -12.58 -3.29 9.18
N VAL A 313 -13.68 -2.97 8.52
CA VAL A 313 -14.45 -1.73 8.77
C VAL A 313 -14.86 -1.66 10.24
N ALA A 314 -15.48 -2.72 10.79
CA ALA A 314 -15.90 -2.77 12.18
C ALA A 314 -14.74 -2.58 13.17
N ILE A 315 -13.57 -3.21 12.92
CA ILE A 315 -12.38 -3.02 13.76
C ILE A 315 -11.89 -1.57 13.67
N ASN A 316 -11.81 -0.99 12.47
CA ASN A 316 -11.33 0.36 12.27
C ASN A 316 -12.26 1.39 12.94
N GLU A 317 -13.58 1.25 12.79
CA GLU A 317 -14.57 2.10 13.46
C GLU A 317 -14.49 1.98 14.99
N GLN A 318 -14.39 0.74 15.52
CA GLN A 318 -14.20 0.50 16.96
C GLN A 318 -12.94 1.19 17.50
N MET A 319 -11.87 1.24 16.71
CA MET A 319 -10.62 1.92 17.08
C MET A 319 -10.65 3.43 16.85
N GLY A 320 -11.69 3.97 16.22
CA GLY A 320 -11.84 5.40 15.96
C GLY A 320 -11.14 5.89 14.70
N PHE A 321 -10.89 5.02 13.73
CA PHE A 321 -10.45 5.44 12.40
C PHE A 321 -11.58 6.15 11.66
N GLU A 322 -11.31 7.36 11.18
CA GLU A 322 -12.26 8.19 10.45
C GLU A 322 -11.98 8.15 8.94
N PRO A 323 -13.02 8.02 8.08
CA PRO A 323 -12.85 8.03 6.63
C PRO A 323 -12.46 9.44 6.14
N VAL A 324 -11.52 9.54 5.20
CA VAL A 324 -11.00 10.81 4.67
C VAL A 324 -11.11 10.95 3.17
N GLU A 325 -10.90 9.90 2.41
CA GLU A 325 -11.03 9.90 0.95
C GLU A 325 -11.31 8.48 0.43
N ALA A 326 -11.81 8.41 -0.79
CA ALA A 326 -11.98 7.14 -1.51
C ALA A 326 -10.74 6.86 -2.39
N SER A 327 -10.30 5.63 -2.41
CA SER A 327 -9.37 5.09 -3.38
C SER A 327 -10.14 4.26 -4.38
N VAL A 328 -10.22 4.74 -5.62
CA VAL A 328 -10.99 4.10 -6.69
C VAL A 328 -10.05 3.27 -7.55
N GLU A 329 -10.35 1.99 -7.63
CA GLU A 329 -9.65 1.05 -8.50
C GLU A 329 -10.39 0.89 -9.82
N LEU A 330 -9.62 0.89 -10.89
CA LEU A 330 -10.11 0.78 -12.26
C LEU A 330 -9.37 -0.34 -12.97
N VAL A 331 -10.06 -1.04 -13.86
CA VAL A 331 -9.53 -2.18 -14.62
C VAL A 331 -9.78 -2.02 -16.11
N LYS A 332 -8.80 -2.39 -16.91
CA LYS A 332 -8.90 -2.51 -18.37
C LYS A 332 -8.39 -3.90 -18.78
N ARG A 333 -9.18 -4.62 -19.57
CA ARG A 333 -8.77 -5.90 -20.15
C ARG A 333 -8.37 -5.67 -21.61
N VAL A 334 -7.21 -6.17 -22.00
CA VAL A 334 -6.60 -5.95 -23.33
C VAL A 334 -6.31 -7.27 -24.03
#